data_9741634025e2869ac9a6836f661a705a
#
_entry.id   9741634025e2869ac9a6836f661a705a
#
_cell.length_a   1.000
_cell.length_b   1.000
_cell.length_c   1.000
_cell.angle_alpha   90.00
_cell.angle_beta   90.00
_cell.angle_gamma   90.00
#
_symmetry.space_group_name_H-M   'P 1'
#
loop_
_entity.id
_entity.type
_entity.pdbx_description
1 polymer ?
#
loop_
_entity_poly.entity_id
_entity_poly.type
_entity_poly.pdbx_seq_one_letter_code
_entity_poly.pdbx_strand_id
1 'polypeptide(L)'
;TVDDTKTTTNQETTTTIQDSTTTSIPINKCDDCEYVTITELISNINNVPNYAWNDYQRISKENNIFENDSFEIIINIGPSTDLYFQDNEKYIQKGISFWQNFNLPEKYYAFFYNYGDLDWATSELTTTGFEGGMARAPCRDDICTGANSGIYQRPPHFGVGVFGISNADSTDTYRYGPLHVHEVTHSVVASQWIGNARNPQQSANDASPCWLNEGIAHAAGISLGVETYEEYLDMRSAQVKVRHTQAPFNDYSASTVLDYYNKSIPGLCIQNPDYVLGYSIGYLTVEAMNAMSGADSAMHMYSIMATGKAFEEAFEITYDISWNDAKPIFAEY
;
A
#
# COMPACT_ATOMS: atom_id res chain seq x y z
N THR A 1 51.70 42.56 -31.21
CA THR A 1 50.78 41.44 -31.45
C THR A 1 51.34 40.20 -30.76
N VAL A 2 50.82 39.92 -29.59
CA VAL A 2 51.17 38.76 -28.79
C VAL A 2 49.93 37.83 -28.81
N ASP A 3 50.18 36.64 -29.26
CA ASP A 3 49.19 35.58 -29.42
C ASP A 3 49.16 34.75 -28.10
N ASP A 4 48.06 34.81 -27.35
CA ASP A 4 47.86 34.06 -26.12
C ASP A 4 46.90 32.87 -26.40
N THR A 5 47.46 31.74 -26.75
CA THR A 5 46.73 30.46 -26.81
C THR A 5 46.54 29.90 -25.41
N LYS A 6 45.34 30.03 -24.86
CA LYS A 6 44.87 29.32 -23.64
C LYS A 6 44.51 27.89 -23.96
N THR A 7 45.35 26.97 -23.50
CA THR A 7 45.05 25.52 -23.49
C THR A 7 44.11 25.19 -22.31
N THR A 8 42.90 24.83 -22.62
CA THR A 8 41.92 24.37 -21.62
C THR A 8 42.11 22.86 -21.44
N THR A 9 42.65 22.46 -20.29
CA THR A 9 42.72 21.03 -19.90
C THR A 9 41.38 20.57 -19.33
N ASN A 10 40.68 19.73 -20.05
CA ASN A 10 39.51 19.02 -19.53
C ASN A 10 39.95 17.96 -18.51
N GLN A 11 39.63 18.14 -17.24
CA GLN A 11 39.70 17.12 -16.24
C GLN A 11 38.44 16.24 -16.37
N GLU A 12 38.58 15.05 -16.88
CA GLU A 12 37.55 13.99 -16.76
C GLU A 12 37.46 13.59 -15.29
N THR A 13 36.32 13.94 -14.66
CA THR A 13 35.99 13.45 -13.33
C THR A 13 35.38 12.06 -13.49
N THR A 14 36.18 11.05 -13.27
CA THR A 14 35.70 9.65 -13.19
C THR A 14 34.87 9.49 -11.91
N THR A 15 33.57 9.52 -12.00
CA THR A 15 32.67 9.18 -10.90
C THR A 15 32.69 7.68 -10.75
N THR A 16 33.37 7.20 -9.73
CA THR A 16 33.31 5.80 -9.32
C THR A 16 31.91 5.55 -8.75
N ILE A 17 31.07 4.85 -9.50
CA ILE A 17 29.80 4.31 -8.98
C ILE A 17 30.19 3.24 -7.95
N GLN A 18 29.98 3.55 -6.67
CA GLN A 18 30.08 2.56 -5.62
C GLN A 18 28.91 1.60 -5.84
N ASP A 19 29.23 0.34 -6.16
CA ASP A 19 28.28 -0.77 -6.12
C ASP A 19 27.75 -0.88 -4.68
N SER A 20 26.59 -0.30 -4.43
CA SER A 20 25.84 -0.54 -3.21
C SER A 20 25.29 -1.96 -3.31
N THR A 21 25.89 -2.89 -2.62
CA THR A 21 25.30 -4.21 -2.35
C THR A 21 24.04 -3.98 -1.54
N THR A 22 22.91 -3.81 -2.24
CA THR A 22 21.58 -3.83 -1.63
C THR A 22 21.34 -5.23 -1.10
N THR A 23 21.50 -5.40 0.21
CA THR A 23 20.99 -6.59 0.90
C THR A 23 19.47 -6.56 0.79
N SER A 24 18.93 -7.45 -0.04
CA SER A 24 17.47 -7.65 -0.08
C SER A 24 16.98 -8.07 1.30
N ILE A 25 15.92 -7.41 1.79
CA ILE A 25 15.24 -7.83 3.01
C ILE A 25 14.68 -9.23 2.73
N PRO A 26 14.99 -10.26 3.53
CA PRO A 26 14.46 -11.60 3.29
C PRO A 26 12.94 -11.62 3.55
N ILE A 27 12.20 -12.37 2.73
CA ILE A 27 10.78 -12.65 3.01
C ILE A 27 10.69 -13.41 4.33
N ASN A 28 9.81 -13.00 5.23
CA ASN A 28 9.62 -13.62 6.54
C ASN A 28 8.76 -14.89 6.42
N LYS A 29 9.24 -15.85 5.61
CA LYS A 29 8.62 -17.18 5.50
C LYS A 29 8.88 -17.99 6.76
N CYS A 30 7.85 -18.62 7.28
CA CYS A 30 7.92 -19.51 8.42
C CYS A 30 8.11 -20.95 7.93
N ASP A 31 9.05 -21.68 8.52
CA ASP A 31 9.39 -23.05 8.11
C ASP A 31 8.25 -24.05 8.38
N ASP A 32 7.43 -23.78 9.39
CA ASP A 32 6.30 -24.65 9.83
C ASP A 32 4.93 -24.16 9.32
N CYS A 33 4.88 -23.12 8.47
CA CYS A 33 3.63 -22.59 7.93
C CYS A 33 3.23 -23.30 6.64
N GLU A 34 1.93 -23.43 6.42
CA GLU A 34 1.40 -23.95 5.17
C GLU A 34 1.32 -22.83 4.12
N TYR A 35 1.96 -23.05 3.00
CA TYR A 35 1.91 -22.21 1.81
C TYR A 35 1.47 -23.04 0.60
N VAL A 36 0.85 -22.40 -0.37
CA VAL A 36 0.47 -23.04 -1.64
C VAL A 36 1.45 -22.68 -2.73
N THR A 37 1.71 -23.59 -3.65
CA THR A 37 2.41 -23.25 -4.87
C THR A 37 1.44 -22.63 -5.89
N ILE A 38 1.95 -21.90 -6.88
CA ILE A 38 1.11 -21.32 -7.93
C ILE A 38 0.30 -22.40 -8.67
N THR A 39 0.86 -23.59 -8.87
CA THR A 39 0.18 -24.73 -9.54
C THR A 39 -0.91 -25.36 -8.69
N GLU A 40 -0.89 -25.16 -7.38
CA GLU A 40 -1.87 -25.68 -6.44
C GLU A 40 -2.95 -24.63 -6.08
N LEU A 41 -2.79 -23.38 -6.50
CA LEU A 41 -3.64 -22.25 -6.10
C LEU A 41 -5.12 -22.55 -6.35
N ILE A 42 -5.46 -22.99 -7.56
CA ILE A 42 -6.86 -23.27 -7.95
C ILE A 42 -7.45 -24.47 -7.17
N SER A 43 -6.65 -25.54 -6.99
CA SER A 43 -7.11 -26.71 -6.23
C SER A 43 -7.29 -26.44 -4.73
N ASN A 44 -6.62 -25.40 -4.21
CA ASN A 44 -6.68 -24.96 -2.82
C ASN A 44 -7.46 -23.65 -2.60
N ILE A 45 -8.25 -23.22 -3.58
CA ILE A 45 -8.95 -21.92 -3.58
C ILE A 45 -9.70 -21.62 -2.27
N ASN A 46 -10.30 -22.65 -1.64
CA ASN A 46 -11.03 -22.49 -0.38
C ASN A 46 -10.12 -22.31 0.85
N ASN A 47 -8.83 -22.65 0.74
CA ASN A 47 -7.87 -22.56 1.84
C ASN A 47 -6.98 -21.31 1.72
N VAL A 48 -6.88 -20.72 0.53
CA VAL A 48 -6.06 -19.52 0.28
C VAL A 48 -6.33 -18.39 1.27
N PRO A 49 -7.60 -18.03 1.59
CA PRO A 49 -7.88 -17.00 2.57
C PRO A 49 -7.34 -17.34 3.97
N ASN A 50 -7.41 -18.63 4.36
CA ASN A 50 -6.91 -19.08 5.65
C ASN A 50 -5.38 -19.01 5.75
N TYR A 51 -4.66 -19.42 4.70
CA TYR A 51 -3.20 -19.35 4.68
C TYR A 51 -2.73 -17.89 4.74
N ALA A 52 -3.30 -17.01 3.91
CA ALA A 52 -2.97 -15.59 3.91
C ALA A 52 -3.25 -14.94 5.28
N TRP A 53 -4.45 -15.14 5.86
CA TRP A 53 -4.82 -14.54 7.14
C TRP A 53 -3.95 -15.04 8.30
N ASN A 54 -3.67 -16.35 8.37
CA ASN A 54 -2.83 -16.93 9.42
C ASN A 54 -1.42 -16.33 9.40
N ASP A 55 -0.84 -16.09 8.23
CA ASP A 55 0.49 -15.50 8.12
C ASP A 55 0.49 -14.03 8.53
N TYR A 56 -0.54 -13.25 8.19
CA TYR A 56 -0.73 -11.89 8.74
C TYR A 56 -0.77 -11.89 10.26
N GLN A 57 -1.52 -12.81 10.87
CA GLN A 57 -1.62 -12.90 12.32
C GLN A 57 -0.31 -13.34 12.97
N ARG A 58 0.44 -14.25 12.33
CA ARG A 58 1.76 -14.67 12.78
C ARG A 58 2.73 -13.51 12.82
N ILE A 59 2.93 -12.82 11.68
CA ILE A 59 3.86 -11.68 11.58
C ILE A 59 3.43 -10.56 12.55
N SER A 60 2.14 -10.28 12.65
CA SER A 60 1.63 -9.28 13.60
C SER A 60 1.97 -9.62 15.04
N LYS A 61 1.87 -10.90 15.45
CA LYS A 61 2.26 -11.35 16.80
C LYS A 61 3.75 -11.25 17.02
N GLU A 62 4.57 -11.67 16.06
CA GLU A 62 6.02 -11.60 16.14
C GLU A 62 6.50 -10.15 16.26
N ASN A 63 5.92 -9.25 15.49
CA ASN A 63 6.28 -7.84 15.47
C ASN A 63 5.79 -7.07 16.71
N ASN A 64 4.66 -7.46 17.30
CA ASN A 64 4.17 -6.84 18.55
C ASN A 64 5.04 -7.14 19.79
N ILE A 65 5.93 -8.16 19.73
CA ILE A 65 6.89 -8.44 20.80
C ILE A 65 7.94 -7.32 20.91
N PHE A 66 8.18 -6.62 19.82
CA PHE A 66 9.09 -5.48 19.74
C PHE A 66 8.24 -4.19 19.71
N GLU A 67 7.54 -3.87 20.82
CA GLU A 67 6.84 -2.58 20.95
C GLU A 67 7.83 -1.47 20.58
N ASN A 68 7.64 -0.90 19.39
CA ASN A 68 8.41 0.25 18.93
C ASN A 68 7.79 1.51 19.55
N ASP A 69 7.90 1.65 20.88
CA ASP A 69 7.42 2.80 21.65
C ASP A 69 8.01 4.14 21.16
N SER A 70 8.95 4.08 20.20
CA SER A 70 9.63 5.26 19.69
C SER A 70 9.03 5.83 18.40
N PHE A 71 8.09 5.12 17.72
CA PHE A 71 7.48 5.64 16.50
C PHE A 71 6.37 6.65 16.83
N GLU A 72 6.57 7.89 16.37
CA GLU A 72 5.67 8.99 16.69
C GLU A 72 4.46 9.01 15.74
N ILE A 73 3.24 8.89 16.30
CA ILE A 73 1.97 9.08 15.63
C ILE A 73 1.33 10.36 16.13
N ILE A 74 0.98 11.27 15.23
CA ILE A 74 0.38 12.56 15.57
C ILE A 74 -1.04 12.59 15.05
N ILE A 75 -2.01 12.56 15.98
CA ILE A 75 -3.44 12.60 15.67
C ILE A 75 -3.94 14.04 15.69
N ASN A 76 -4.50 14.49 14.58
CA ASN A 76 -5.12 15.82 14.44
C ASN A 76 -6.61 15.63 14.17
N ILE A 77 -7.46 16.24 14.98
CA ILE A 77 -8.91 16.14 14.87
C ILE A 77 -9.49 17.52 14.59
N GLY A 78 -10.34 17.62 13.58
CA GLY A 78 -11.03 18.86 13.24
C GLY A 78 -11.86 19.39 14.40
N PRO A 79 -11.88 20.72 14.63
CA PRO A 79 -12.47 21.35 15.82
C PRO A 79 -13.98 21.10 15.96
N SER A 80 -14.69 20.76 14.88
CA SER A 80 -16.11 20.41 14.90
C SER A 80 -16.37 18.93 14.54
N THR A 81 -15.31 18.10 14.55
CA THR A 81 -15.39 16.69 14.16
C THR A 81 -15.55 15.81 15.40
N ASP A 82 -16.65 15.06 15.45
CA ASP A 82 -16.87 14.02 16.45
C ASP A 82 -16.43 12.66 15.88
N LEU A 83 -15.47 12.02 16.56
CA LEU A 83 -15.01 10.68 16.20
C LEU A 83 -16.00 9.63 16.70
N TYR A 84 -16.58 8.85 15.81
CA TYR A 84 -17.44 7.72 16.13
C TYR A 84 -16.64 6.42 16.41
N PHE A 85 -15.33 6.43 16.11
CA PHE A 85 -14.38 5.34 16.38
C PHE A 85 -13.22 5.90 17.20
N GLN A 86 -12.86 5.25 18.29
CA GLN A 86 -11.86 5.77 19.24
C GLN A 86 -10.49 5.12 19.09
N ASP A 87 -10.41 3.91 18.51
CA ASP A 87 -9.18 3.12 18.41
C ASP A 87 -8.33 3.48 17.17
N ASN A 88 -8.46 4.72 16.65
CA ASN A 88 -7.77 5.15 15.42
C ASN A 88 -6.24 4.98 15.53
N GLU A 89 -5.65 5.45 16.63
CA GLU A 89 -4.21 5.35 16.86
C GLU A 89 -3.74 3.89 16.98
N LYS A 90 -4.50 3.04 17.66
CA LYS A 90 -4.21 1.60 17.79
C LYS A 90 -4.04 0.92 16.43
N TYR A 91 -4.94 1.19 15.47
CA TYR A 91 -4.87 0.56 14.16
C TYR A 91 -3.80 1.16 13.26
N ILE A 92 -3.51 2.46 13.38
CA ILE A 92 -2.35 3.08 12.73
C ILE A 92 -1.07 2.43 13.26
N GLN A 93 -0.92 2.30 14.60
CA GLN A 93 0.22 1.64 15.22
C GLN A 93 0.34 0.17 14.80
N LYS A 94 -0.79 -0.56 14.70
CA LYS A 94 -0.81 -1.97 14.24
C LYS A 94 -0.25 -2.09 12.82
N GLY A 95 -0.62 -1.19 11.91
CA GLY A 95 -0.07 -1.13 10.55
C GLY A 95 1.43 -0.81 10.52
N ILE A 96 1.88 0.20 11.27
CA ILE A 96 3.29 0.54 11.40
C ILE A 96 4.10 -0.64 11.97
N SER A 97 3.62 -1.26 13.04
CA SER A 97 4.31 -2.39 13.68
C SER A 97 4.40 -3.60 12.75
N PHE A 98 3.35 -3.88 11.97
CA PHE A 98 3.37 -4.96 11.00
C PHE A 98 4.49 -4.78 9.96
N TRP A 99 4.68 -3.56 9.46
CA TRP A 99 5.66 -3.23 8.45
C TRP A 99 7.03 -2.82 8.98
N GLN A 100 7.32 -2.99 10.29
CA GLN A 100 8.54 -2.46 10.93
C GLN A 100 9.87 -2.96 10.35
N ASN A 101 9.87 -4.10 9.65
CA ASN A 101 11.05 -4.66 9.00
C ASN A 101 11.36 -4.01 7.63
N PHE A 102 10.53 -3.08 7.19
CA PHE A 102 10.67 -2.33 5.94
C PHE A 102 11.02 -0.86 6.22
N ASN A 103 11.32 -0.10 5.17
CA ASN A 103 11.50 1.34 5.31
C ASN A 103 10.18 1.98 5.76
N LEU A 104 10.21 2.62 6.91
CA LEU A 104 9.09 3.37 7.45
C LEU A 104 9.28 4.88 7.21
N PRO A 105 8.20 5.68 7.18
CA PRO A 105 8.33 7.13 7.34
C PRO A 105 8.92 7.45 8.73
N GLU A 106 9.51 8.63 8.91
CA GLU A 106 10.11 9.02 10.21
C GLU A 106 9.08 9.16 11.33
N LYS A 107 7.86 9.56 10.98
CA LYS A 107 6.66 9.61 11.82
C LYS A 107 5.41 9.67 10.97
N TYR A 108 4.24 9.53 11.57
CA TYR A 108 2.96 9.52 10.85
C TYR A 108 2.01 10.57 11.38
N TYR A 109 1.44 11.37 10.49
CA TYR A 109 0.37 12.33 10.79
C TYR A 109 -0.97 11.77 10.32
N ALA A 110 -1.97 11.76 11.19
CA ALA A 110 -3.34 11.40 10.84
C ALA A 110 -4.27 12.61 11.08
N PHE A 111 -5.04 12.97 10.06
CA PHE A 111 -5.99 14.07 10.11
C PHE A 111 -7.41 13.52 9.95
N PHE A 112 -8.23 13.72 10.96
CA PHE A 112 -9.63 13.29 11.00
C PHE A 112 -10.54 14.52 10.94
N TYR A 113 -11.41 14.63 9.96
CA TYR A 113 -12.26 15.82 9.81
C TYR A 113 -13.55 15.51 9.05
N ASN A 114 -14.61 16.22 9.42
CA ASN A 114 -15.84 16.31 8.65
C ASN A 114 -15.75 17.43 7.59
N TYR A 115 -16.77 17.56 6.76
CA TYR A 115 -16.78 18.58 5.70
C TYR A 115 -16.71 20.02 6.26
N GLY A 116 -17.29 20.28 7.45
CA GLY A 116 -17.24 21.59 8.10
C GLY A 116 -15.83 22.02 8.51
N ASP A 117 -14.91 21.05 8.70
CA ASP A 117 -13.52 21.27 9.07
C ASP A 117 -12.55 21.18 7.87
N LEU A 118 -13.05 21.14 6.63
CA LEU A 118 -12.19 20.98 5.44
C LEU A 118 -11.15 22.08 5.28
N ASP A 119 -11.53 23.34 5.55
CA ASP A 119 -10.60 24.48 5.47
C ASP A 119 -9.55 24.41 6.59
N TRP A 120 -9.92 23.97 7.78
CA TRP A 120 -8.99 23.69 8.86
C TRP A 120 -7.99 22.59 8.45
N ALA A 121 -8.47 21.45 7.94
CA ALA A 121 -7.61 20.35 7.49
C ALA A 121 -6.63 20.80 6.38
N THR A 122 -7.11 21.61 5.42
CA THR A 122 -6.28 22.20 4.36
C THR A 122 -5.16 23.07 4.94
N SER A 123 -5.47 23.90 5.95
CA SER A 123 -4.52 24.79 6.62
C SER A 123 -3.50 23.99 7.42
N GLU A 124 -3.94 23.00 8.21
CA GLU A 124 -3.05 22.18 9.05
C GLU A 124 -2.08 21.35 8.21
N LEU A 125 -2.58 20.70 7.14
CA LEU A 125 -1.73 19.99 6.19
C LEU A 125 -0.65 20.90 5.61
N THR A 126 -1.03 22.09 5.18
CA THR A 126 -0.08 23.07 4.63
C THR A 126 0.94 23.52 5.66
N THR A 127 0.52 23.78 6.89
CA THR A 127 1.40 24.18 8.01
C THR A 127 2.40 23.09 8.38
N THR A 128 1.96 21.82 8.29
CA THR A 128 2.81 20.65 8.53
C THR A 128 3.77 20.37 7.35
N GLY A 129 3.53 21.00 6.20
CA GLY A 129 4.38 20.88 5.00
C GLY A 129 3.84 19.93 3.94
N PHE A 130 2.64 19.36 4.13
CA PHE A 130 1.96 18.55 3.12
C PHE A 130 1.19 19.41 2.12
N GLU A 131 0.74 18.79 1.04
CA GLU A 131 -0.12 19.48 0.07
C GLU A 131 -1.54 19.62 0.66
N GLY A 132 -1.98 20.86 0.92
CA GLY A 132 -3.31 21.13 1.45
C GLY A 132 -4.44 20.55 0.61
N GLY A 133 -4.22 20.38 -0.70
CA GLY A 133 -5.18 19.75 -1.61
C GLY A 133 -5.55 18.31 -1.25
N MET A 134 -4.71 17.58 -0.49
CA MET A 134 -5.02 16.23 0.01
C MET A 134 -6.29 16.20 0.85
N ALA A 135 -6.60 17.29 1.56
CA ALA A 135 -7.82 17.36 2.38
C ALA A 135 -9.11 17.17 1.56
N ARG A 136 -9.10 17.43 0.26
CA ARG A 136 -10.28 17.26 -0.59
C ARG A 136 -10.50 15.83 -1.06
N ALA A 137 -9.48 14.98 -1.04
CA ALA A 137 -9.57 13.62 -1.56
C ALA A 137 -10.65 12.76 -0.88
N PRO A 138 -10.83 12.82 0.46
CA PRO A 138 -11.89 12.07 1.15
C PRO A 138 -13.31 12.64 0.95
N CYS A 139 -13.44 13.83 0.36
CA CYS A 139 -14.69 14.60 0.37
C CYS A 139 -15.34 14.67 -1.01
N ARG A 140 -16.67 14.46 -1.07
CA ARG A 140 -17.52 14.65 -2.25
C ARG A 140 -18.85 15.25 -1.81
N ASP A 141 -19.37 16.21 -2.56
CA ASP A 141 -20.71 16.78 -2.39
C ASP A 141 -21.04 17.14 -0.91
N ASP A 142 -20.17 17.90 -0.28
CA ASP A 142 -20.31 18.35 1.12
C ASP A 142 -20.27 17.21 2.17
N ILE A 143 -19.79 16.03 1.80
CA ILE A 143 -19.60 14.88 2.69
C ILE A 143 -18.17 14.36 2.58
N CYS A 144 -17.52 14.11 3.72
CA CYS A 144 -16.22 13.47 3.78
C CYS A 144 -16.35 12.05 4.33
N THR A 145 -16.11 11.05 3.48
CA THR A 145 -16.29 9.63 3.83
C THR A 145 -15.15 8.72 3.37
N GLY A 146 -14.23 9.21 2.59
CA GLY A 146 -13.07 8.46 2.11
C GLY A 146 -11.85 8.66 2.99
N ALA A 147 -10.73 8.16 2.49
CA ALA A 147 -9.40 8.47 3.02
C ALA A 147 -8.41 8.64 1.86
N ASN A 148 -7.25 9.15 2.16
CA ASN A 148 -6.11 9.22 1.25
C ASN A 148 -4.84 9.32 2.07
N SER A 149 -3.73 8.84 1.53
CA SER A 149 -2.45 8.84 2.23
C SER A 149 -1.27 9.04 1.30
N GLY A 150 -0.11 9.18 1.91
CA GLY A 150 1.14 9.32 1.20
C GLY A 150 2.28 9.63 2.14
N ILE A 151 3.41 10.09 1.55
CA ILE A 151 4.54 10.58 2.33
C ILE A 151 4.95 11.98 1.88
N TYR A 152 5.54 12.73 2.80
CA TYR A 152 6.15 14.02 2.48
C TYR A 152 7.35 13.82 1.55
N GLN A 153 7.37 14.56 0.43
CA GLN A 153 8.31 14.33 -0.66
C GLN A 153 9.76 14.74 -0.35
N ARG A 154 9.97 15.54 0.69
CA ARG A 154 11.30 16.03 1.08
C ARG A 154 11.66 15.55 2.47
N PRO A 155 12.93 15.35 2.78
CA PRO A 155 13.35 15.06 4.16
C PRO A 155 12.95 16.20 5.12
N PRO A 156 12.47 15.86 6.33
CA PRO A 156 12.17 14.54 6.80
C PRO A 156 10.93 13.95 6.11
N HIS A 157 10.95 12.64 5.78
CA HIS A 157 9.87 11.95 5.08
C HIS A 157 8.81 11.46 6.07
N PHE A 158 7.84 12.32 6.36
CA PHE A 158 6.72 11.97 7.23
C PHE A 158 5.62 11.25 6.44
N GLY A 159 5.01 10.24 7.03
CA GLY A 159 3.78 9.65 6.54
C GLY A 159 2.57 10.54 6.86
N VAL A 160 1.54 10.48 6.04
CA VAL A 160 0.30 11.20 6.26
C VAL A 160 -0.91 10.37 5.82
N GLY A 161 -1.95 10.39 6.66
CA GLY A 161 -3.28 9.92 6.31
C GLY A 161 -4.32 11.01 6.56
N VAL A 162 -5.24 11.19 5.64
CA VAL A 162 -6.40 12.09 5.77
C VAL A 162 -7.67 11.25 5.74
N PHE A 163 -8.50 11.38 6.76
CA PHE A 163 -9.67 10.54 6.99
C PHE A 163 -10.93 11.41 7.08
N GLY A 164 -11.83 11.24 6.14
CA GLY A 164 -13.12 11.90 6.14
C GLY A 164 -14.08 11.27 7.15
N ILE A 165 -14.59 12.07 8.08
CA ILE A 165 -15.55 11.66 9.10
C ILE A 165 -16.91 12.23 8.75
N SER A 166 -17.80 11.37 8.28
CA SER A 166 -19.20 11.73 8.08
C SER A 166 -19.95 11.64 9.41
N ASN A 167 -20.84 12.59 9.70
CA ASN A 167 -21.73 12.55 10.86
C ASN A 167 -22.84 11.49 10.69
N ALA A 168 -22.94 10.81 9.54
CA ALA A 168 -23.85 9.71 9.36
C ALA A 168 -23.26 8.45 9.96
N ASP A 169 -24.04 7.71 10.75
CA ASP A 169 -23.72 6.36 11.20
C ASP A 169 -23.28 5.52 10.02
N SER A 170 -21.99 5.26 9.94
CA SER A 170 -21.48 4.42 8.89
C SER A 170 -21.67 2.96 9.30
N THR A 171 -22.48 2.25 8.57
CA THR A 171 -22.55 0.78 8.67
C THR A 171 -21.36 0.09 8.00
N ASP A 172 -20.48 0.86 7.38
CA ASP A 172 -19.27 0.37 6.74
C ASP A 172 -18.17 0.12 7.78
N THR A 173 -18.11 -1.11 8.27
CA THR A 173 -17.16 -1.56 9.27
C THR A 173 -15.71 -1.48 8.80
N TYR A 174 -15.45 -1.37 7.49
CA TYR A 174 -14.12 -1.16 6.94
C TYR A 174 -13.48 0.13 7.47
N ARG A 175 -14.27 1.11 7.88
CA ARG A 175 -13.80 2.39 8.43
C ARG A 175 -13.32 2.31 9.89
N TYR A 176 -13.57 1.18 10.57
CA TYR A 176 -13.30 0.99 12.00
C TYR A 176 -12.05 0.13 12.22
N GLY A 177 -10.93 0.52 11.66
CA GLY A 177 -9.65 -0.17 11.76
C GLY A 177 -9.04 -0.53 10.42
N PRO A 178 -9.70 -1.32 9.56
CA PRO A 178 -9.16 -1.70 8.25
C PRO A 178 -8.67 -0.52 7.41
N LEU A 179 -9.43 0.56 7.32
CA LEU A 179 -9.06 1.76 6.55
C LEU A 179 -7.78 2.43 7.07
N HIS A 180 -7.55 2.43 8.39
CA HIS A 180 -6.35 3.02 8.99
C HIS A 180 -5.09 2.26 8.59
N VAL A 181 -5.13 0.93 8.67
CA VAL A 181 -4.04 0.05 8.23
C VAL A 181 -3.80 0.18 6.73
N HIS A 182 -4.87 0.27 5.94
CA HIS A 182 -4.81 0.49 4.48
C HIS A 182 -4.01 1.76 4.15
N GLU A 183 -4.36 2.88 4.73
CA GLU A 183 -3.69 4.16 4.45
C GLU A 183 -2.23 4.18 4.97
N VAL A 184 -1.97 3.58 6.12
CA VAL A 184 -0.59 3.39 6.60
C VAL A 184 0.22 2.58 5.59
N THR A 185 -0.36 1.52 5.03
CA THR A 185 0.34 0.66 4.06
C THR A 185 0.78 1.44 2.82
N HIS A 186 -0.05 2.34 2.28
CA HIS A 186 0.37 3.21 1.17
C HIS A 186 1.56 4.10 1.53
N SER A 187 1.59 4.66 2.73
CA SER A 187 2.74 5.45 3.20
C SER A 187 4.00 4.60 3.31
N VAL A 188 3.89 3.36 3.79
CA VAL A 188 5.03 2.42 3.87
C VAL A 188 5.48 1.97 2.48
N VAL A 189 4.56 1.70 1.55
CA VAL A 189 4.89 1.43 0.14
C VAL A 189 5.74 2.56 -0.43
N ALA A 190 5.31 3.80 -0.30
CA ALA A 190 6.07 4.95 -0.79
C ALA A 190 7.43 5.09 -0.08
N SER A 191 7.51 4.73 1.20
CA SER A 191 8.75 4.82 1.99
C SER A 191 9.86 3.89 1.48
N GLN A 192 9.54 2.85 0.70
CA GLN A 192 10.58 1.99 0.11
C GLN A 192 11.51 2.77 -0.83
N TRP A 193 11.04 3.87 -1.43
CA TRP A 193 11.85 4.75 -2.30
C TRP A 193 12.64 5.84 -1.57
N ILE A 194 12.54 5.95 -0.23
CA ILE A 194 13.35 6.90 0.54
C ILE A 194 14.83 6.59 0.34
N GLY A 195 15.60 7.60 -0.06
CA GLY A 195 17.02 7.48 -0.40
C GLY A 195 17.31 7.03 -1.84
N ASN A 196 16.32 6.43 -2.53
CA ASN A 196 16.48 5.93 -3.90
C ASN A 196 15.79 6.83 -4.96
N ALA A 197 14.85 7.67 -4.55
CA ALA A 197 14.11 8.54 -5.46
C ALA A 197 13.98 9.97 -4.92
N ARG A 198 13.94 10.96 -5.84
CA ARG A 198 13.70 12.36 -5.50
C ARG A 198 12.27 12.60 -5.00
N ASN A 199 11.32 11.87 -5.54
CA ASN A 199 9.91 11.89 -5.15
C ASN A 199 9.46 10.45 -4.88
N PRO A 200 9.62 9.94 -3.64
CA PRO A 200 9.30 8.57 -3.29
C PRO A 200 7.85 8.18 -3.62
N GLN A 201 6.88 9.03 -3.29
CA GLN A 201 5.46 8.77 -3.58
C GLN A 201 5.19 8.56 -5.07
N GLN A 202 5.69 9.49 -5.91
CA GLN A 202 5.50 9.38 -7.35
C GLN A 202 6.20 8.15 -7.92
N SER A 203 7.40 7.86 -7.45
CA SER A 203 8.17 6.70 -7.91
C SER A 203 7.48 5.38 -7.55
N ALA A 204 6.87 5.28 -6.37
CA ALA A 204 6.07 4.11 -5.99
C ALA A 204 4.86 3.95 -6.92
N ASN A 205 4.14 5.04 -7.20
CA ASN A 205 2.99 5.02 -8.09
C ASN A 205 3.37 4.66 -9.54
N ASP A 206 4.53 5.15 -10.02
CA ASP A 206 4.98 4.89 -11.39
C ASP A 206 5.54 3.47 -11.58
N ALA A 207 6.05 2.85 -10.51
CA ALA A 207 6.69 1.54 -10.58
C ALA A 207 5.71 0.37 -10.54
N SER A 208 4.51 0.56 -9.99
CA SER A 208 3.56 -0.52 -9.75
C SER A 208 2.26 -0.38 -10.55
N PRO A 209 1.62 -1.49 -10.95
CA PRO A 209 0.26 -1.45 -11.46
C PRO A 209 -0.72 -1.11 -10.33
N CYS A 210 -1.82 -0.46 -10.69
CA CYS A 210 -2.82 0.04 -9.72
C CYS A 210 -3.39 -1.07 -8.83
N TRP A 211 -3.67 -2.23 -9.40
CA TRP A 211 -4.21 -3.35 -8.64
C TRP A 211 -3.28 -3.83 -7.52
N LEU A 212 -1.96 -3.72 -7.71
CA LEU A 212 -1.01 -4.10 -6.68
C LEU A 212 -0.98 -3.09 -5.54
N ASN A 213 -0.97 -1.79 -5.88
CA ASN A 213 -0.92 -0.72 -4.88
C ASN A 213 -2.16 -0.75 -3.97
N GLU A 214 -3.35 -0.84 -4.56
CA GLU A 214 -4.59 -0.96 -3.79
C GLU A 214 -4.74 -2.34 -3.13
N GLY A 215 -4.28 -3.38 -3.82
CA GLY A 215 -4.37 -4.77 -3.34
C GLY A 215 -3.58 -5.00 -2.06
N ILE A 216 -2.33 -4.55 -1.98
CA ILE A 216 -1.51 -4.70 -0.76
C ILE A 216 -2.10 -3.93 0.42
N ALA A 217 -2.55 -2.70 0.18
CA ALA A 217 -3.15 -1.88 1.22
C ALA A 217 -4.47 -2.49 1.72
N HIS A 218 -5.30 -2.98 0.79
CA HIS A 218 -6.58 -3.61 1.13
C HIS A 218 -6.41 -4.95 1.85
N ALA A 219 -5.46 -5.78 1.41
CA ALA A 219 -5.13 -7.05 2.06
C ALA A 219 -4.63 -6.85 3.50
N ALA A 220 -3.71 -5.92 3.72
CA ALA A 220 -3.24 -5.56 5.05
C ALA A 220 -4.38 -4.98 5.91
N GLY A 221 -5.16 -4.07 5.33
CA GLY A 221 -6.30 -3.45 6.01
C GLY A 221 -7.31 -4.47 6.52
N ILE A 222 -7.78 -5.38 5.67
CA ILE A 222 -8.75 -6.41 6.05
C ILE A 222 -8.13 -7.38 7.06
N SER A 223 -6.91 -7.87 6.81
CA SER A 223 -6.31 -8.91 7.65
C SER A 223 -5.91 -8.44 9.04
N LEU A 224 -5.48 -7.19 9.18
CA LEU A 224 -5.06 -6.60 10.47
C LEU A 224 -6.16 -5.78 11.15
N GLY A 225 -7.18 -5.39 10.41
CA GLY A 225 -8.27 -4.56 10.91
C GLY A 225 -9.37 -5.33 11.65
N VAL A 226 -9.31 -6.67 11.66
CA VAL A 226 -10.27 -7.56 12.35
C VAL A 226 -9.54 -8.47 13.33
N GLU A 227 -10.28 -9.09 14.25
CA GLU A 227 -9.68 -9.88 15.33
C GLU A 227 -9.85 -11.39 15.14
N THR A 228 -10.84 -11.81 14.33
CA THR A 228 -11.15 -13.24 14.09
C THR A 228 -11.15 -13.59 12.62
N TYR A 229 -10.93 -14.87 12.31
CA TYR A 229 -11.01 -15.38 10.94
C TYR A 229 -12.42 -15.27 10.34
N GLU A 230 -13.46 -15.39 11.16
CA GLU A 230 -14.85 -15.22 10.72
C GLU A 230 -15.10 -13.75 10.28
N GLU A 231 -14.70 -12.78 11.09
CA GLU A 231 -14.76 -11.36 10.72
C GLU A 231 -13.95 -11.05 9.46
N TYR A 232 -12.78 -11.71 9.30
CA TYR A 232 -11.98 -11.58 8.09
C TYR A 232 -12.75 -12.05 6.84
N LEU A 233 -13.40 -13.22 6.89
CA LEU A 233 -14.17 -13.74 5.77
C LEU A 233 -15.40 -12.86 5.45
N ASP A 234 -16.08 -12.35 6.46
CA ASP A 234 -17.20 -11.44 6.30
C ASP A 234 -16.76 -10.12 5.66
N MET A 235 -15.68 -9.52 6.15
CA MET A 235 -15.11 -8.29 5.60
C MET A 235 -14.62 -8.50 4.15
N ARG A 236 -13.90 -9.60 3.89
CA ARG A 236 -13.47 -10.02 2.57
C ARG A 236 -14.62 -10.06 1.58
N SER A 237 -15.68 -10.80 1.95
CA SER A 237 -16.86 -10.95 1.13
C SER A 237 -17.57 -9.62 0.86
N ALA A 238 -17.73 -8.80 1.90
CA ALA A 238 -18.39 -7.50 1.80
C ALA A 238 -17.60 -6.54 0.87
N GLN A 239 -16.28 -6.45 1.03
CA GLN A 239 -15.44 -5.54 0.25
C GLN A 239 -15.37 -5.97 -1.22
N VAL A 240 -15.16 -7.26 -1.51
CA VAL A 240 -15.19 -7.75 -2.90
C VAL A 240 -16.54 -7.47 -3.56
N LYS A 241 -17.65 -7.78 -2.87
CA LYS A 241 -19.00 -7.56 -3.40
C LYS A 241 -19.27 -6.08 -3.71
N VAL A 242 -18.91 -5.17 -2.81
CA VAL A 242 -19.11 -3.72 -3.02
C VAL A 242 -18.36 -3.26 -4.26
N ARG A 243 -17.10 -3.66 -4.44
CA ARG A 243 -16.30 -3.25 -5.60
C ARG A 243 -16.81 -3.84 -6.90
N HIS A 244 -17.26 -5.09 -6.89
CA HIS A 244 -17.88 -5.71 -8.06
C HIS A 244 -19.15 -4.98 -8.50
N THR A 245 -19.93 -4.43 -7.58
CA THR A 245 -21.12 -3.62 -7.94
C THR A 245 -20.78 -2.24 -8.48
N GLN A 246 -19.60 -1.73 -8.20
CA GLN A 246 -19.10 -0.43 -8.67
C GLN A 246 -18.34 -0.55 -10.00
N ALA A 247 -17.87 -1.74 -10.35
CA ALA A 247 -17.06 -1.97 -11.53
C ALA A 247 -17.89 -2.02 -12.81
N PRO A 248 -17.33 -1.57 -13.96
CA PRO A 248 -17.99 -1.62 -15.25
C PRO A 248 -18.00 -3.02 -15.89
N PHE A 249 -17.55 -4.06 -15.19
CA PHE A 249 -17.46 -5.41 -15.73
C PHE A 249 -18.83 -6.08 -15.81
N ASN A 250 -19.11 -6.70 -16.95
CA ASN A 250 -20.31 -7.50 -17.15
C ASN A 250 -20.19 -8.92 -16.56
N ASP A 251 -18.97 -9.42 -16.43
CA ASP A 251 -18.63 -10.72 -15.85
C ASP A 251 -17.23 -10.69 -15.23
N TYR A 252 -16.92 -11.69 -14.43
CA TYR A 252 -15.62 -11.93 -13.80
C TYR A 252 -15.00 -13.25 -14.27
N SER A 253 -15.22 -13.62 -15.53
CA SER A 253 -14.53 -14.75 -16.14
C SER A 253 -13.02 -14.53 -16.16
N ALA A 254 -12.25 -15.63 -16.14
CA ALA A 254 -10.79 -15.57 -16.21
C ALA A 254 -10.28 -14.73 -17.40
N SER A 255 -10.97 -14.76 -18.54
CA SER A 255 -10.61 -13.95 -19.71
C SER A 255 -10.78 -12.45 -19.47
N THR A 256 -11.84 -12.04 -18.77
CA THR A 256 -12.11 -10.62 -18.44
C THR A 256 -11.10 -10.11 -17.43
N VAL A 257 -10.79 -10.91 -16.41
CA VAL A 257 -9.79 -10.55 -15.39
C VAL A 257 -8.38 -10.51 -16.02
N LEU A 258 -8.05 -11.43 -16.89
CA LEU A 258 -6.78 -11.42 -17.62
C LEU A 258 -6.64 -10.16 -18.50
N ASP A 259 -7.71 -9.73 -19.16
CA ASP A 259 -7.74 -8.48 -19.93
C ASP A 259 -7.54 -7.24 -19.03
N TYR A 260 -8.12 -7.25 -17.82
CA TYR A 260 -7.85 -6.24 -16.81
C TYR A 260 -6.36 -6.16 -16.43
N TYR A 261 -5.70 -7.29 -16.14
CA TYR A 261 -4.26 -7.28 -15.86
C TYR A 261 -3.42 -6.77 -17.03
N ASN A 262 -3.79 -7.11 -18.26
CA ASN A 262 -3.06 -6.66 -19.44
C ASN A 262 -3.18 -5.14 -19.69
N LYS A 263 -4.24 -4.51 -19.20
CA LYS A 263 -4.48 -3.06 -19.27
C LYS A 263 -3.91 -2.30 -18.08
N SER A 264 -3.78 -2.96 -16.93
CA SER A 264 -3.33 -2.36 -15.66
C SER A 264 -1.81 -2.40 -15.57
N ILE A 265 -1.17 -1.54 -16.33
CA ILE A 265 0.30 -1.41 -16.36
C ILE A 265 0.79 -0.39 -15.33
N PRO A 266 2.07 -0.45 -14.90
CA PRO A 266 2.67 0.52 -14.00
C PRO A 266 2.44 1.98 -14.43
N GLY A 267 2.19 2.84 -13.46
CA GLY A 267 2.02 4.29 -13.68
C GLY A 267 0.67 4.74 -14.24
N LEU A 268 -0.26 3.85 -14.56
CA LEU A 268 -1.56 4.21 -15.15
C LEU A 268 -2.75 4.27 -14.16
N CYS A 269 -2.50 4.19 -12.86
CA CYS A 269 -3.52 4.12 -11.83
C CYS A 269 -4.59 5.22 -11.92
N ILE A 270 -4.16 6.47 -12.06
CA ILE A 270 -5.07 7.64 -12.11
C ILE A 270 -5.86 7.71 -13.43
N GLN A 271 -5.36 7.11 -14.50
CA GLN A 271 -5.95 7.18 -15.85
C GLN A 271 -6.81 5.97 -16.19
N ASN A 272 -6.78 4.93 -15.38
CA ASN A 272 -7.53 3.70 -15.62
C ASN A 272 -8.95 3.85 -15.05
N PRO A 273 -10.02 3.80 -15.89
CA PRO A 273 -11.40 3.87 -15.38
C PRO A 273 -11.75 2.69 -14.47
N ASP A 274 -11.00 1.59 -14.57
CA ASP A 274 -11.23 0.36 -13.81
C ASP A 274 -10.42 0.32 -12.50
N TYR A 275 -9.83 1.44 -12.05
CA TYR A 275 -8.99 1.48 -10.84
C TYR A 275 -9.70 0.93 -9.60
N VAL A 276 -11.02 1.08 -9.53
CA VAL A 276 -11.85 0.54 -8.45
C VAL A 276 -11.71 -0.97 -8.28
N LEU A 277 -11.33 -1.68 -9.34
CA LEU A 277 -11.08 -3.12 -9.31
C LEU A 277 -9.77 -3.49 -8.60
N GLY A 278 -8.87 -2.55 -8.40
CA GLY A 278 -7.70 -2.74 -7.53
C GLY A 278 -8.08 -3.14 -6.10
N TYR A 279 -9.22 -2.65 -5.61
CA TYR A 279 -9.76 -2.99 -4.29
C TYR A 279 -10.45 -4.37 -4.21
N SER A 280 -10.65 -5.06 -5.31
CA SER A 280 -11.23 -6.42 -5.34
C SER A 280 -10.31 -7.41 -6.04
N ILE A 281 -10.08 -7.27 -7.34
CA ILE A 281 -9.16 -8.15 -8.09
C ILE A 281 -7.75 -8.03 -7.52
N GLY A 282 -7.27 -6.79 -7.28
CA GLY A 282 -5.96 -6.57 -6.67
C GLY A 282 -5.84 -7.18 -5.28
N TYR A 283 -6.86 -7.00 -4.44
CA TYR A 283 -6.92 -7.63 -3.13
C TYR A 283 -6.84 -9.16 -3.20
N LEU A 284 -7.67 -9.80 -4.02
CA LEU A 284 -7.68 -11.26 -4.17
C LEU A 284 -6.33 -11.77 -4.73
N THR A 285 -5.74 -11.03 -5.68
CA THR A 285 -4.40 -11.37 -6.19
C THR A 285 -3.35 -11.32 -5.10
N VAL A 286 -3.34 -10.25 -4.30
CA VAL A 286 -2.38 -10.12 -3.18
C VAL A 286 -2.65 -11.17 -2.10
N GLU A 287 -3.92 -11.49 -1.81
CA GLU A 287 -4.27 -12.60 -0.91
C GLU A 287 -3.65 -13.93 -1.39
N ALA A 288 -3.76 -14.24 -2.69
CA ALA A 288 -3.14 -15.41 -3.28
C ALA A 288 -1.60 -15.37 -3.22
N MET A 289 -1.00 -14.22 -3.53
CA MET A 289 0.45 -13.98 -3.42
C MET A 289 0.93 -14.22 -1.97
N ASN A 290 0.19 -13.74 -0.98
CA ASN A 290 0.49 -13.93 0.43
C ASN A 290 0.38 -15.41 0.86
N ALA A 291 -0.63 -16.11 0.36
CA ALA A 291 -0.75 -17.55 0.60
C ALA A 291 0.37 -18.38 -0.04
N MET A 292 1.03 -17.85 -1.07
CA MET A 292 2.17 -18.50 -1.75
C MET A 292 3.51 -18.21 -1.09
N SER A 293 3.71 -16.99 -0.57
CA SER A 293 5.05 -16.53 -0.20
C SER A 293 5.12 -15.72 1.09
N GLY A 294 4.02 -15.61 1.83
CA GLY A 294 3.94 -14.87 3.09
C GLY A 294 3.32 -13.49 2.94
N ALA A 295 2.75 -12.99 4.04
CA ALA A 295 1.94 -11.79 4.07
C ALA A 295 2.74 -10.49 3.82
N ASP A 296 4.05 -10.53 3.92
CA ASP A 296 4.96 -9.41 3.63
C ASP A 296 5.60 -9.48 2.23
N SER A 297 5.32 -10.54 1.45
CA SER A 297 5.96 -10.79 0.15
C SER A 297 5.71 -9.67 -0.88
N ALA A 298 4.50 -9.10 -0.90
CA ALA A 298 4.20 -7.98 -1.79
C ALA A 298 4.99 -6.71 -1.42
N MET A 299 5.23 -6.42 -0.13
CA MET A 299 6.06 -5.30 0.30
C MET A 299 7.54 -5.56 -0.03
N HIS A 300 7.98 -6.81 0.08
CA HIS A 300 9.32 -7.21 -0.37
C HIS A 300 9.52 -6.91 -1.86
N MET A 301 8.52 -7.22 -2.70
CA MET A 301 8.54 -6.86 -4.12
C MET A 301 8.65 -5.33 -4.33
N TYR A 302 7.97 -4.51 -3.53
CA TYR A 302 8.13 -3.05 -3.56
C TYR A 302 9.56 -2.62 -3.21
N SER A 303 10.17 -3.25 -2.22
CA SER A 303 11.58 -2.98 -1.86
C SER A 303 12.53 -3.29 -3.02
N ILE A 304 12.28 -4.36 -3.78
CA ILE A 304 13.05 -4.72 -4.97
C ILE A 304 12.82 -3.66 -6.08
N MET A 305 11.57 -3.26 -6.36
CA MET A 305 11.28 -2.22 -7.34
C MET A 305 11.96 -0.88 -6.99
N ALA A 306 12.06 -0.55 -5.71
CA ALA A 306 12.74 0.66 -5.24
C ALA A 306 14.24 0.67 -5.54
N THR A 307 14.85 -0.48 -5.87
CA THR A 307 16.24 -0.55 -6.38
C THR A 307 16.35 -0.26 -7.88
N GLY A 308 15.25 0.04 -8.56
CA GLY A 308 15.19 0.33 -10.00
C GLY A 308 14.80 -0.86 -10.87
N LYS A 309 14.37 -1.98 -10.26
CA LYS A 309 13.84 -3.14 -10.99
C LYS A 309 12.42 -2.85 -11.51
N ALA A 310 12.10 -3.36 -12.71
CA ALA A 310 10.74 -3.33 -13.21
C ALA A 310 9.82 -4.25 -12.39
N PHE A 311 8.50 -3.99 -12.44
CA PHE A 311 7.49 -4.80 -11.73
C PHE A 311 7.61 -6.29 -12.05
N GLU A 312 7.71 -6.66 -13.34
CA GLU A 312 7.79 -8.06 -13.76
C GLU A 312 9.06 -8.76 -13.25
N GLU A 313 10.19 -8.04 -13.24
CA GLU A 313 11.45 -8.56 -12.70
C GLU A 313 11.38 -8.73 -11.16
N ALA A 314 10.79 -7.77 -10.46
CA ALA A 314 10.60 -7.85 -9.01
C ALA A 314 9.62 -8.99 -8.65
N PHE A 315 8.58 -9.19 -9.45
CA PHE A 315 7.63 -10.29 -9.28
C PHE A 315 8.34 -11.65 -9.44
N GLU A 316 9.10 -11.83 -10.51
CA GLU A 316 9.83 -13.09 -10.77
C GLU A 316 10.86 -13.39 -9.66
N ILE A 317 11.59 -12.38 -9.18
CA ILE A 317 12.53 -12.54 -8.04
C ILE A 317 11.80 -12.98 -6.77
N THR A 318 10.58 -12.46 -6.53
CA THR A 318 9.85 -12.71 -5.29
C THR A 318 9.13 -14.06 -5.30
N TYR A 319 8.58 -14.47 -6.43
CA TYR A 319 7.68 -15.64 -6.52
C TYR A 319 8.26 -16.81 -7.34
N ASP A 320 9.47 -16.68 -7.89
CA ASP A 320 10.16 -17.70 -8.72
C ASP A 320 9.32 -18.15 -9.94
N ILE A 321 8.52 -17.25 -10.48
CA ILE A 321 7.72 -17.42 -11.70
C ILE A 321 7.54 -16.09 -12.41
N SER A 322 7.53 -16.07 -13.76
CA SER A 322 7.27 -14.85 -14.50
C SER A 322 5.83 -14.35 -14.29
N TRP A 323 5.64 -13.00 -14.27
CA TRP A 323 4.29 -12.45 -14.23
C TRP A 323 3.40 -12.92 -15.38
N ASN A 324 3.98 -13.11 -16.57
CA ASN A 324 3.25 -13.59 -17.74
C ASN A 324 2.71 -15.01 -17.58
N ASP A 325 3.41 -15.87 -16.85
CA ASP A 325 2.97 -17.24 -16.54
C ASP A 325 2.01 -17.29 -15.35
N ALA A 326 2.18 -16.41 -14.39
CA ALA A 326 1.35 -16.36 -13.17
C ALA A 326 -0.02 -15.70 -13.38
N LYS A 327 -0.09 -14.60 -14.15
CA LYS A 327 -1.33 -13.81 -14.30
C LYS A 327 -2.54 -14.58 -14.85
N PRO A 328 -2.42 -15.58 -15.76
CA PRO A 328 -3.57 -16.39 -16.15
C PRO A 328 -4.12 -17.23 -15.01
N ILE A 329 -3.25 -17.73 -14.11
CA ILE A 329 -3.64 -18.53 -12.95
C ILE A 329 -4.35 -17.65 -11.91
N PHE A 330 -3.83 -16.43 -11.65
CA PHE A 330 -4.52 -15.46 -10.81
C PHE A 330 -5.87 -15.00 -11.39
N ALA A 331 -5.99 -14.95 -12.71
CA ALA A 331 -7.25 -14.62 -13.35
C ALA A 331 -8.30 -15.74 -13.22
N GLU A 332 -7.86 -16.98 -13.07
CA GLU A 332 -8.73 -18.14 -12.84
C GLU A 332 -9.12 -18.26 -11.35
N TYR A 333 -8.22 -17.89 -10.44
CA TYR A 333 -8.47 -17.79 -9.01
C TYR A 333 -9.56 -16.78 -8.68
#